data_3466062155f801f978cd47a409bceb46
#
_entry.id   3466062155f801f978cd47a409bceb46
#
_cell.length_a   1.000
_cell.length_b   1.000
_cell.length_c   1.000
_cell.angle_alpha   90.00
_cell.angle_beta   90.00
_cell.angle_gamma   90.00
#
_symmetry.space_group_name_H-M   'P 1'
#
loop_
_entity.id
_entity.type
_entity.pdbx_description
1 polymer ?
#
loop_
_entity_poly.entity_id
_entity_poly.type
_entity_poly.pdbx_seq_one_letter_code
_entity_poly.pdbx_strand_id
1 'polypeptide(L)'
;MDPVERNAWLAKEILVHERVLRGYLSKFLKSVVDIEDVLQETYARLLSLSDSSSAAVHNWHAFLFTSARNVALDRLRKNRVVSLDALAEMGSVDVLDQAPSAEEGLNTRQELALLMDAIASLPDRCREALTLRKLYGLSQREIAQRLAITESTVEKHVAHGVRLCAERMFAKREQAVKSKAAREMTARKTEFDEQ
;
A
#
# COMPACT_ATOMS: atom_id res chain seq x y z
N MET A 1 3.58 25.94 2.82
CA MET A 1 3.41 25.99 1.34
C MET A 1 2.27 26.95 1.02
N ASP A 2 2.52 27.96 0.17
CA ASP A 2 1.52 28.92 -0.31
C ASP A 2 0.38 28.16 -1.06
N PRO A 3 -0.89 28.65 -1.02
CA PRO A 3 -2.00 28.06 -1.77
C PRO A 3 -1.73 27.87 -3.27
N VAL A 4 -1.03 28.80 -3.91
CA VAL A 4 -0.65 28.71 -5.33
C VAL A 4 0.36 27.60 -5.58
N GLU A 5 1.38 27.50 -4.74
CA GLU A 5 2.39 26.41 -4.80
C GLU A 5 1.76 25.06 -4.55
N ARG A 6 0.81 24.99 -3.61
CA ARG A 6 0.06 23.75 -3.29
C ARG A 6 -0.79 23.28 -4.46
N ASN A 7 -1.48 24.20 -5.16
CA ASN A 7 -2.26 23.85 -6.34
C ASN A 7 -1.37 23.40 -7.51
N ALA A 8 -0.23 24.06 -7.73
CA ALA A 8 0.75 23.67 -8.75
C ALA A 8 1.34 22.29 -8.47
N TRP A 9 1.67 22.02 -7.20
CA TRP A 9 2.12 20.71 -6.77
C TRP A 9 1.05 19.63 -6.98
N LEU A 10 -0.21 19.90 -6.60
CA LEU A 10 -1.32 18.97 -6.80
C LEU A 10 -1.47 18.60 -8.28
N ALA A 11 -1.43 19.61 -9.15
CA ALA A 11 -1.53 19.38 -10.59
C ALA A 11 -0.38 18.49 -11.12
N LYS A 12 0.83 18.74 -10.66
CA LYS A 12 2.03 18.06 -11.14
C LYS A 12 2.16 16.62 -10.60
N GLU A 13 1.94 16.42 -9.30
CA GLU A 13 2.26 15.16 -8.63
C GLU A 13 1.04 14.23 -8.46
N ILE A 14 -0.16 14.78 -8.49
CA ILE A 14 -1.38 14.03 -8.16
C ILE A 14 -2.29 13.85 -9.39
N LEU A 15 -2.65 14.95 -10.09
CA LEU A 15 -3.62 14.87 -11.17
C LEU A 15 -3.10 14.10 -12.40
N VAL A 16 -1.80 13.99 -12.57
CA VAL A 16 -1.19 13.13 -13.62
C VAL A 16 -1.62 11.67 -13.46
N HIS A 17 -1.95 11.21 -12.25
CA HIS A 17 -2.39 9.85 -11.97
C HIS A 17 -3.92 9.66 -12.02
N GLU A 18 -4.70 10.73 -12.26
CA GLU A 18 -6.17 10.69 -12.18
C GLU A 18 -6.79 9.63 -13.09
N ARG A 19 -6.31 9.52 -14.34
CA ARG A 19 -6.81 8.53 -15.30
C ARG A 19 -6.65 7.10 -14.78
N VAL A 20 -5.49 6.78 -14.23
CA VAL A 20 -5.18 5.45 -13.68
C VAL A 20 -6.00 5.21 -12.42
N LEU A 21 -6.13 6.23 -11.58
CA LEU A 21 -6.92 6.17 -10.35
C LEU A 21 -8.41 5.96 -10.63
N ARG A 22 -8.98 6.60 -11.67
CA ARG A 22 -10.36 6.36 -12.14
C ARG A 22 -10.55 4.91 -12.59
N GLY A 23 -9.63 4.37 -13.40
CA GLY A 23 -9.64 2.97 -13.80
C GLY A 23 -9.53 2.01 -12.63
N TYR A 24 -8.73 2.35 -11.61
CA TYR A 24 -8.64 1.58 -10.38
C TYR A 24 -9.97 1.60 -9.60
N LEU A 25 -10.58 2.76 -9.40
CA LEU A 25 -11.83 2.91 -8.64
C LEU A 25 -13.02 2.26 -9.36
N SER A 26 -13.04 2.23 -10.70
CA SER A 26 -14.12 1.59 -11.47
C SER A 26 -14.21 0.07 -11.30
N LYS A 27 -13.16 -0.55 -10.76
CA LYS A 27 -13.18 -1.98 -10.39
C LYS A 27 -14.11 -2.25 -9.19
N PHE A 28 -14.35 -1.25 -8.33
CA PHE A 28 -15.19 -1.40 -7.12
C PHE A 28 -16.46 -0.56 -7.16
N LEU A 29 -16.42 0.60 -7.82
CA LEU A 29 -17.53 1.54 -7.89
C LEU A 29 -18.13 1.48 -9.30
N LYS A 30 -19.41 1.14 -9.38
CA LYS A 30 -20.12 1.04 -10.67
C LYS A 30 -20.67 2.38 -11.15
N SER A 31 -20.86 3.32 -10.23
CA SER A 31 -21.41 4.66 -10.51
C SER A 31 -20.28 5.65 -10.80
N VAL A 32 -20.36 6.34 -11.93
CA VAL A 32 -19.44 7.44 -12.27
C VAL A 32 -19.49 8.54 -11.21
N VAL A 33 -20.70 8.83 -10.67
CA VAL A 33 -20.90 9.82 -9.62
C VAL A 33 -20.14 9.42 -8.34
N ASP A 34 -20.21 8.13 -7.96
CA ASP A 34 -19.47 7.64 -6.80
C ASP A 34 -17.95 7.72 -6.98
N ILE A 35 -17.47 7.47 -8.19
CA ILE A 35 -16.03 7.61 -8.51
C ILE A 35 -15.61 9.06 -8.37
N GLU A 36 -16.40 9.99 -8.91
CA GLU A 36 -16.15 11.42 -8.84
C GLU A 36 -16.11 11.93 -7.40
N ASP A 37 -17.08 11.55 -6.59
CA ASP A 37 -17.14 11.92 -5.18
C ASP A 37 -15.93 11.38 -4.39
N VAL A 38 -15.50 10.14 -4.67
CA VAL A 38 -14.31 9.55 -4.03
C VAL A 38 -13.05 10.29 -4.44
N LEU A 39 -12.91 10.68 -5.69
CA LEU A 39 -11.77 11.48 -6.17
C LEU A 39 -11.74 12.84 -5.48
N GLN A 40 -12.86 13.55 -5.45
CA GLN A 40 -12.97 14.86 -4.81
C GLN A 40 -12.64 14.80 -3.32
N GLU A 41 -13.21 13.82 -2.60
CA GLU A 41 -12.91 13.62 -1.18
C GLU A 41 -11.44 13.26 -0.96
N THR A 42 -10.85 12.45 -1.83
CA THR A 42 -9.43 12.08 -1.75
C THR A 42 -8.54 13.31 -1.93
N TYR A 43 -8.82 14.15 -2.93
CA TYR A 43 -8.05 15.37 -3.17
C TYR A 43 -8.23 16.39 -2.02
N ALA A 44 -9.44 16.53 -1.49
CA ALA A 44 -9.67 17.38 -0.32
C ALA A 44 -8.86 16.94 0.90
N ARG A 45 -8.80 15.63 1.18
CA ARG A 45 -7.97 15.06 2.26
C ARG A 45 -6.48 15.32 2.04
N LEU A 46 -5.98 15.15 0.80
CA LEU A 46 -4.59 15.43 0.46
C LEU A 46 -4.22 16.90 0.68
N LEU A 47 -5.10 17.81 0.24
CA LEU A 47 -4.91 19.26 0.41
C LEU A 47 -4.98 19.71 1.88
N SER A 48 -5.69 18.95 2.74
CA SER A 48 -5.80 19.25 4.17
C SER A 48 -4.62 18.74 5.00
N LEU A 49 -3.66 18.01 4.41
CA LEU A 49 -2.48 17.55 5.14
C LEU A 49 -1.64 18.74 5.60
N SER A 50 -1.20 18.71 6.86
CA SER A 50 -0.22 19.67 7.37
C SER A 50 1.14 19.47 6.71
N ASP A 51 1.98 20.51 6.73
CA ASP A 51 3.31 20.45 6.13
C ASP A 51 4.18 19.33 6.77
N SER A 52 4.04 19.11 8.07
CA SER A 52 4.72 18.01 8.76
C SER A 52 4.23 16.62 8.32
N SER A 53 2.93 16.47 8.07
CA SER A 53 2.36 15.21 7.58
C SER A 53 2.71 14.96 6.12
N SER A 54 2.74 15.99 5.30
CA SER A 54 3.13 15.89 3.89
C SER A 54 4.62 15.55 3.72
N ALA A 55 5.49 16.11 4.54
CA ALA A 55 6.92 15.79 4.55
C ALA A 55 7.24 14.32 4.88
N ALA A 56 6.34 13.65 5.60
CA ALA A 56 6.46 12.22 5.92
C ALA A 56 6.05 11.28 4.77
N VAL A 57 5.45 11.81 3.70
CA VAL A 57 5.01 11.00 2.56
C VAL A 57 6.16 10.84 1.56
N HIS A 58 6.76 9.65 1.53
CA HIS A 58 7.88 9.34 0.64
C HIS A 58 7.43 8.91 -0.76
N ASN A 59 6.19 8.43 -0.90
CA ASN A 59 5.62 7.97 -2.17
C ASN A 59 4.18 8.48 -2.30
N TRP A 60 4.01 9.58 -3.03
CA TRP A 60 2.72 10.23 -3.25
C TRP A 60 1.76 9.39 -4.07
N HIS A 61 2.26 8.62 -5.04
CA HIS A 61 1.44 7.69 -5.82
C HIS A 61 0.80 6.63 -4.91
N ALA A 62 1.60 5.92 -4.11
CA ALA A 62 1.09 4.91 -3.18
C ALA A 62 0.14 5.52 -2.14
N PHE A 63 0.43 6.72 -1.65
CA PHE A 63 -0.41 7.44 -0.70
C PHE A 63 -1.76 7.83 -1.31
N LEU A 64 -1.77 8.33 -2.55
CA LEU A 64 -2.97 8.68 -3.30
C LEU A 64 -3.90 7.46 -3.47
N PHE A 65 -3.37 6.35 -3.99
CA PHE A 65 -4.15 5.14 -4.22
C PHE A 65 -4.68 4.52 -2.92
N THR A 66 -3.87 4.52 -1.85
CA THR A 66 -4.30 4.05 -0.53
C THR A 66 -5.39 4.93 0.05
N SER A 67 -5.28 6.25 -0.09
CA SER A 67 -6.28 7.21 0.39
C SER A 67 -7.59 7.05 -0.36
N ALA A 68 -7.55 6.99 -1.70
CA ALA A 68 -8.73 6.79 -2.53
C ALA A 68 -9.43 5.46 -2.25
N ARG A 69 -8.66 4.38 -2.08
CA ARG A 69 -9.18 3.07 -1.69
C ARG A 69 -9.91 3.15 -0.34
N ASN A 70 -9.32 3.80 0.66
CA ASN A 70 -9.96 3.94 1.97
C ASN A 70 -11.27 4.73 1.89
N VAL A 71 -11.31 5.84 1.13
CA VAL A 71 -12.52 6.62 0.89
C VAL A 71 -13.59 5.76 0.20
N ALA A 72 -13.22 5.03 -0.85
CA ALA A 72 -14.13 4.14 -1.57
C ALA A 72 -14.72 3.06 -0.65
N LEU A 73 -13.88 2.43 0.17
CA LEU A 73 -14.30 1.42 1.14
C LEU A 73 -15.28 1.99 2.18
N ASP A 74 -14.99 3.17 2.72
CA ASP A 74 -15.87 3.85 3.68
C ASP A 74 -17.23 4.17 3.05
N ARG A 75 -17.26 4.59 1.78
CA ARG A 75 -18.50 4.85 1.02
C ARG A 75 -19.31 3.58 0.80
N LEU A 76 -18.67 2.51 0.32
CA LEU A 76 -19.32 1.21 0.11
C LEU A 76 -19.93 0.66 1.39
N ARG A 77 -19.25 0.81 2.53
CA ARG A 77 -19.75 0.41 3.84
C ARG A 77 -20.97 1.22 4.28
N LYS A 78 -20.92 2.54 4.13
CA LYS A 78 -22.06 3.42 4.46
C LYS A 78 -23.30 3.05 3.66
N ASN A 79 -23.12 2.66 2.42
CA ASN A 79 -24.20 2.26 1.52
C ASN A 79 -24.68 0.82 1.73
N ARG A 80 -24.12 0.06 2.70
CA ARG A 80 -24.41 -1.37 2.97
C ARG A 80 -24.32 -2.28 1.74
N VAL A 81 -23.55 -1.89 0.73
CA VAL A 81 -23.52 -2.56 -0.59
C VAL A 81 -22.54 -3.74 -0.62
N VAL A 82 -21.67 -3.90 0.41
CA VAL A 82 -20.56 -4.85 0.31
C VAL A 82 -20.56 -5.81 1.48
N SER A 83 -20.63 -7.12 1.17
CA SER A 83 -20.28 -8.19 2.09
C SER A 83 -18.76 -8.20 2.35
N LEU A 84 -18.34 -8.78 3.48
CA LEU A 84 -16.91 -8.96 3.81
C LEU A 84 -16.15 -9.77 2.74
N ASP A 85 -16.86 -10.68 2.05
CA ASP A 85 -16.28 -11.50 0.98
C ASP A 85 -15.96 -10.68 -0.27
N ALA A 86 -16.83 -9.73 -0.65
CA ALA A 86 -16.55 -8.79 -1.74
C ALA A 86 -15.40 -7.83 -1.41
N LEU A 87 -15.16 -7.51 -0.12
CA LEU A 87 -14.00 -6.74 0.31
C LEU A 87 -12.69 -7.56 0.19
N ALA A 88 -12.75 -8.87 0.33
CA ALA A 88 -11.59 -9.75 0.14
C ALA A 88 -11.13 -9.76 -1.32
N GLU A 89 -12.06 -9.80 -2.27
CA GLU A 89 -11.78 -9.72 -3.70
C GLU A 89 -11.17 -8.36 -4.08
N MET A 90 -11.55 -7.28 -3.39
CA MET A 90 -10.97 -5.95 -3.56
C MET A 90 -9.52 -5.85 -3.03
N GLY A 91 -9.10 -6.74 -2.14
CA GLY A 91 -7.73 -6.79 -1.60
C GLY A 91 -6.68 -7.25 -2.60
N SER A 92 -7.10 -8.00 -3.63
CA SER A 92 -6.24 -8.57 -4.67
C SER A 92 -6.11 -7.68 -5.91
N VAL A 93 -6.38 -6.39 -5.80
CA VAL A 93 -6.29 -5.50 -6.96
C VAL A 93 -4.82 -5.30 -7.35
N ASP A 94 -4.46 -5.87 -8.48
CA ASP A 94 -3.25 -5.54 -9.22
C ASP A 94 -3.22 -4.04 -9.55
N VAL A 95 -2.45 -3.29 -8.77
CA VAL A 95 -2.07 -1.90 -9.09
C VAL A 95 -1.13 -1.89 -10.32
N LEU A 96 -0.87 -3.05 -10.90
CA LEU A 96 0.16 -3.35 -11.90
C LEU A 96 -0.28 -3.14 -13.36
N ASP A 97 -1.39 -2.46 -13.63
CA ASP A 97 -1.87 -2.23 -15.00
C ASP A 97 -1.21 -1.05 -15.76
N GLN A 98 -0.12 -0.51 -15.25
CA GLN A 98 0.91 0.08 -16.10
C GLN A 98 1.97 -1.00 -16.27
N ALA A 99 2.04 -1.61 -17.44
CA ALA A 99 3.01 -2.66 -17.74
C ALA A 99 4.42 -2.18 -17.34
N PRO A 100 4.94 -2.65 -16.19
CA PRO A 100 6.32 -2.36 -15.83
C PRO A 100 7.18 -3.01 -16.90
N SER A 101 8.34 -2.43 -17.21
CA SER A 101 9.33 -3.13 -18.00
C SER A 101 9.52 -4.54 -17.43
N ALA A 102 9.89 -5.52 -18.26
CA ALA A 102 10.04 -6.90 -17.80
C ALA A 102 10.94 -7.02 -16.54
N GLU A 103 11.88 -6.10 -16.38
CA GLU A 103 12.80 -6.01 -15.26
C GLU A 103 12.14 -5.43 -14.01
N GLU A 104 11.31 -4.39 -14.15
CA GLU A 104 10.51 -3.82 -13.05
C GLU A 104 9.43 -4.81 -12.57
N GLY A 105 8.85 -5.59 -13.50
CA GLY A 105 7.87 -6.63 -13.17
C GLY A 105 8.47 -7.76 -12.34
N LEU A 106 9.73 -8.14 -12.60
CA LEU A 106 10.43 -9.16 -11.82
C LEU A 106 10.75 -8.65 -10.41
N ASN A 107 11.24 -7.42 -10.29
CA ASN A 107 11.52 -6.79 -9.00
C ASN A 107 10.25 -6.65 -8.15
N THR A 108 9.15 -6.22 -8.75
CA THR A 108 7.85 -6.07 -8.06
C THR A 108 7.33 -7.41 -7.55
N ARG A 109 7.44 -8.49 -8.33
CA ARG A 109 7.04 -9.85 -7.89
C ARG A 109 7.89 -10.35 -6.73
N GLN A 110 9.20 -10.10 -6.76
CA GLN A 110 10.10 -10.47 -5.68
C GLN A 110 9.79 -9.67 -4.39
N GLU A 111 9.54 -8.37 -4.50
CA GLU A 111 9.16 -7.54 -3.36
C GLU A 111 7.81 -7.97 -2.77
N LEU A 112 6.84 -8.32 -3.62
CA LEU A 112 5.55 -8.84 -3.16
C LEU A 112 5.71 -10.17 -2.42
N ALA A 113 6.51 -11.09 -2.95
CA ALA A 113 6.80 -12.35 -2.28
C ALA A 113 7.46 -12.14 -0.91
N LEU A 114 8.43 -11.21 -0.81
CA LEU A 114 9.06 -10.83 0.44
C LEU A 114 8.07 -10.25 1.45
N LEU A 115 7.15 -9.41 0.99
CA LEU A 115 6.10 -8.83 1.83
C LEU A 115 5.14 -9.91 2.33
N MET A 116 4.70 -10.84 1.47
CA MET A 116 3.81 -11.93 1.85
C MET A 116 4.46 -12.84 2.90
N ASP A 117 5.74 -13.17 2.72
CA ASP A 117 6.51 -13.93 3.72
C ASP A 117 6.63 -13.18 5.05
N ALA A 118 6.88 -11.86 5.00
CA ALA A 118 6.95 -11.03 6.20
C ALA A 118 5.62 -11.04 6.95
N ILE A 119 4.50 -10.87 6.25
CA ILE A 119 3.15 -10.93 6.83
C ILE A 119 2.86 -12.33 7.42
N ALA A 120 3.18 -13.40 6.70
CA ALA A 120 2.95 -14.77 7.15
C ALA A 120 3.69 -15.09 8.45
N SER A 121 4.82 -14.46 8.67
CA SER A 121 5.68 -14.64 9.85
C SER A 121 5.31 -13.80 11.06
N LEU A 122 4.30 -12.92 10.97
CA LEU A 122 3.83 -12.12 12.11
C LEU A 122 3.14 -12.99 13.15
N PRO A 123 3.20 -12.58 14.45
CA PRO A 123 2.32 -13.16 15.47
C PRO A 123 0.86 -13.08 15.04
N ASP A 124 0.07 -14.12 15.32
CA ASP A 124 -1.29 -14.28 14.78
C ASP A 124 -2.17 -13.04 14.99
N ARG A 125 -2.21 -12.47 16.17
CA ARG A 125 -3.02 -11.27 16.47
C ARG A 125 -2.56 -10.04 15.71
N CYS A 126 -1.25 -9.87 15.50
CA CYS A 126 -0.71 -8.76 14.72
C CYS A 126 -1.03 -8.96 13.23
N ARG A 127 -0.87 -10.19 12.72
CA ARG A 127 -1.19 -10.55 11.33
C ARG A 127 -2.66 -10.31 11.04
N GLU A 128 -3.55 -10.79 11.92
CA GLU A 128 -4.99 -10.64 11.78
C GLU A 128 -5.41 -9.15 11.77
N ALA A 129 -4.97 -8.37 12.77
CA ALA A 129 -5.27 -6.94 12.85
C ALA A 129 -4.71 -6.17 11.65
N LEU A 130 -3.47 -6.45 11.23
CA LEU A 130 -2.83 -5.82 10.09
C LEU A 130 -3.56 -6.13 8.77
N THR A 131 -3.92 -7.40 8.57
CA THR A 131 -4.66 -7.87 7.40
C THR A 131 -6.03 -7.18 7.33
N LEU A 132 -6.80 -7.19 8.41
CA LEU A 132 -8.10 -6.53 8.48
C LEU A 132 -7.98 -5.03 8.21
N ARG A 133 -6.92 -4.37 8.70
CA ARG A 133 -6.70 -2.94 8.50
C ARG A 133 -6.24 -2.60 7.10
N LYS A 134 -5.23 -3.32 6.58
CA LYS A 134 -4.52 -2.94 5.34
C LYS A 134 -5.09 -3.58 4.09
N LEU A 135 -5.54 -4.83 4.15
CA LEU A 135 -6.15 -5.52 3.00
C LEU A 135 -7.66 -5.32 2.94
N TYR A 136 -8.35 -5.50 4.07
CA TYR A 136 -9.81 -5.32 4.12
C TYR A 136 -10.23 -3.88 4.42
N GLY A 137 -9.30 -3.02 4.82
CA GLY A 137 -9.52 -1.59 5.06
C GLY A 137 -10.49 -1.29 6.23
N LEU A 138 -10.71 -2.22 7.19
CA LEU A 138 -11.60 -2.01 8.32
C LEU A 138 -11.12 -0.86 9.19
N SER A 139 -12.05 -0.13 9.80
CA SER A 139 -11.74 0.87 10.83
C SER A 139 -11.22 0.18 12.10
N GLN A 140 -10.51 0.92 12.96
CA GLN A 140 -10.05 0.39 14.25
C GLN A 140 -11.21 -0.13 15.09
N ARG A 141 -12.35 0.57 15.08
CA ARG A 141 -13.57 0.17 15.78
C ARG A 141 -14.15 -1.16 15.29
N GLU A 142 -14.23 -1.35 13.96
CA GLU A 142 -14.72 -2.61 13.38
C GLU A 142 -13.79 -3.78 13.71
N ILE A 143 -12.48 -3.56 13.65
CA ILE A 143 -11.49 -4.56 14.03
C ILE A 143 -11.59 -4.90 15.51
N ALA A 144 -11.71 -3.89 16.38
CA ALA A 144 -11.86 -4.07 17.81
C ALA A 144 -13.08 -4.92 18.15
N GLN A 145 -14.22 -4.64 17.52
CA GLN A 145 -15.45 -5.44 17.67
C GLN A 145 -15.27 -6.88 17.18
N ARG A 146 -14.65 -7.06 16.00
CA ARG A 146 -14.44 -8.38 15.38
C ARG A 146 -13.49 -9.27 16.18
N LEU A 147 -12.42 -8.69 16.71
CA LEU A 147 -11.39 -9.41 17.48
C LEU A 147 -11.68 -9.46 18.98
N ALA A 148 -12.78 -8.83 19.44
CA ALA A 148 -13.13 -8.68 20.86
C ALA A 148 -12.01 -8.07 21.71
N ILE A 149 -11.37 -6.99 21.20
CA ILE A 149 -10.30 -6.22 21.85
C ILE A 149 -10.60 -4.73 21.80
N THR A 150 -9.81 -3.90 22.49
CA THR A 150 -9.97 -2.44 22.45
C THR A 150 -9.37 -1.83 21.17
N GLU A 151 -9.87 -0.67 20.75
CA GLU A 151 -9.30 0.08 19.60
C GLU A 151 -7.82 0.41 19.82
N SER A 152 -7.42 0.76 21.04
CA SER A 152 -6.01 0.97 21.39
C SER A 152 -5.16 -0.29 21.21
N THR A 153 -5.72 -1.47 21.50
CA THR A 153 -5.03 -2.75 21.28
C THR A 153 -4.89 -3.05 19.78
N VAL A 154 -5.92 -2.73 18.98
CA VAL A 154 -5.84 -2.83 17.51
C VAL A 154 -4.71 -1.97 16.97
N GLU A 155 -4.64 -0.70 17.43
CA GLU A 155 -3.57 0.22 17.01
C GLU A 155 -2.18 -0.34 17.30
N LYS A 156 -1.98 -0.86 18.52
CA LYS A 156 -0.72 -1.50 18.93
C LYS A 156 -0.37 -2.71 18.05
N HIS A 157 -1.34 -3.59 17.77
CA HIS A 157 -1.12 -4.75 16.92
C HIS A 157 -0.79 -4.36 15.48
N VAL A 158 -1.49 -3.37 14.91
CA VAL A 158 -1.22 -2.86 13.57
C VAL A 158 0.17 -2.21 13.49
N ALA A 159 0.50 -1.31 14.44
CA ALA A 159 1.80 -0.65 14.49
C ALA A 159 2.95 -1.66 14.65
N HIS A 160 2.79 -2.64 15.55
CA HIS A 160 3.76 -3.71 15.74
C HIS A 160 3.93 -4.56 14.48
N GLY A 161 2.82 -4.94 13.83
CA GLY A 161 2.85 -5.71 12.58
C GLY A 161 3.56 -4.97 11.45
N VAL A 162 3.29 -3.67 11.27
CA VAL A 162 4.00 -2.84 10.29
C VAL A 162 5.50 -2.79 10.56
N ARG A 163 5.90 -2.57 11.83
CA ARG A 163 7.31 -2.52 12.22
C ARG A 163 8.02 -3.84 11.93
N LEU A 164 7.44 -4.97 12.33
CA LEU A 164 8.05 -6.29 12.10
C LEU A 164 8.15 -6.63 10.60
N CYS A 165 7.14 -6.26 9.79
CA CYS A 165 7.23 -6.42 8.33
C CYS A 165 8.38 -5.59 7.76
N ALA A 166 8.52 -4.33 8.17
CA ALA A 166 9.60 -3.46 7.70
C ALA A 166 10.97 -4.04 8.07
N GLU A 167 11.18 -4.42 9.32
CA GLU A 167 12.43 -5.03 9.82
C GLU A 167 12.82 -6.28 8.99
N ARG A 168 11.85 -7.16 8.72
CA ARG A 168 12.08 -8.37 7.91
C ARG A 168 12.37 -8.10 6.46
N MET A 169 11.67 -7.16 5.85
CA MET A 169 11.92 -6.76 4.47
C MET A 169 13.32 -6.16 4.32
N PHE A 170 13.74 -5.30 5.24
CA PHE A 170 15.10 -4.74 5.25
C PHE A 170 16.15 -5.83 5.41
N ALA A 171 16.02 -6.75 6.37
CA ALA A 171 16.96 -7.84 6.59
C ALA A 171 17.09 -8.75 5.35
N LYS A 172 15.98 -9.11 4.70
CA LYS A 172 16.01 -9.93 3.49
C LYS A 172 16.64 -9.21 2.30
N ARG A 173 16.38 -7.91 2.13
CA ARG A 173 17.03 -7.09 1.09
C ARG A 173 18.55 -7.04 1.31
N GLU A 174 18.99 -6.81 2.54
CA GLU A 174 20.42 -6.80 2.88
C GLU A 174 21.09 -8.14 2.60
N GLN A 175 20.44 -9.26 2.94
CA GLN A 175 20.92 -10.61 2.63
C GLN A 175 21.00 -10.86 1.12
N ALA A 176 20.00 -10.41 0.35
CA ALA A 176 19.98 -10.54 -1.10
C ALA A 176 21.15 -9.78 -1.75
N VAL A 177 21.42 -8.55 -1.30
CA VAL A 177 22.56 -7.74 -1.77
C VAL A 177 23.88 -8.42 -1.46
N LYS A 178 24.07 -8.91 -0.21
CA LYS A 178 25.28 -9.62 0.20
C LYS A 178 25.50 -10.90 -0.60
N SER A 179 24.44 -11.67 -0.87
CA SER A 179 24.51 -12.91 -1.64
C SER A 179 24.85 -12.65 -3.12
N LYS A 180 24.32 -11.57 -3.70
CA LYS A 180 24.64 -11.16 -5.07
C LYS A 180 26.12 -10.77 -5.19
N ALA A 181 26.59 -9.93 -4.28
CA ALA A 181 28.01 -9.51 -4.25
C ALA A 181 28.97 -10.70 -4.08
N ALA A 182 28.62 -11.67 -3.21
CA ALA A 182 29.42 -12.87 -3.03
C ALA A 182 29.49 -13.74 -4.31
N ARG A 183 28.37 -13.89 -5.03
CA ARG A 183 28.32 -14.63 -6.31
C ARG A 183 29.16 -13.95 -7.39
N GLU A 184 29.10 -12.63 -7.50
CA GLU A 184 29.88 -11.85 -8.46
C GLU A 184 31.39 -11.93 -8.17
N MET A 185 31.80 -11.94 -6.88
CA MET A 185 33.18 -12.15 -6.50
C MET A 185 33.68 -13.57 -6.85
N THR A 186 32.85 -14.58 -6.64
CA THR A 186 33.21 -15.97 -6.97
C THR A 186 33.35 -16.16 -8.48
N ALA A 187 32.42 -15.59 -9.28
CA ALA A 187 32.47 -15.64 -10.72
C ALA A 187 33.75 -15.00 -11.29
N ARG A 188 34.14 -13.83 -10.78
CA ARG A 188 35.40 -13.17 -11.20
C ARG A 188 36.65 -13.94 -10.85
N LYS A 189 36.62 -14.69 -9.74
CA LYS A 189 37.78 -15.50 -9.33
C LYS A 189 37.95 -16.72 -10.22
N THR A 190 36.85 -17.36 -10.64
CA THR A 190 36.94 -18.51 -11.57
C THR A 190 37.42 -18.07 -12.96
N GLU A 191 37.05 -16.91 -13.47
CA GLU A 191 37.54 -16.38 -14.74
C GLU A 191 39.03 -16.04 -14.72
N PHE A 192 39.59 -15.71 -13.54
CA PHE A 192 41.03 -15.42 -13.38
C PHE A 192 41.89 -16.68 -13.24
N ASP A 193 41.34 -17.74 -12.66
CA ASP A 193 42.06 -19.02 -12.46
C ASP A 193 42.10 -19.89 -13.76
N GLU A 194 41.33 -19.56 -14.81
CA GLU A 194 41.30 -20.25 -16.12
C GLU A 194 42.20 -19.59 -17.18
N GLN A 195 42.91 -18.51 -16.87
CA GLN A 195 43.90 -17.86 -17.79
C GLN A 195 45.33 -18.13 -17.36
#